data_26f471ebdbae46be560dc026356d5daa
#
_entry.id   26f471ebdbae46be560dc026356d5daa
#
_cell.length_a   1.000
_cell.length_b   1.000
_cell.length_c   1.000
_cell.angle_alpha   90.00
_cell.angle_beta   90.00
_cell.angle_gamma   90.00
#
_symmetry.space_group_name_H-M   'P 1'
#
loop_
_entity.id
_entity.type
_entity.pdbx_description
1 polymer ?
#
loop_
_entity_poly.entity_id
_entity_poly.type
_entity_poly.pdbx_seq_one_letter_code
_entity_poly.pdbx_strand_id
1 'polypeptide(L)'
;AIICARPALAYAEMATMYAAAGSAYTYSYVVFGELIAWIVGWSLILEYSLVVSAVAVGWSGYAAGFMQSIGMGLPAALTNGPELGGLINLPAIFIIVVVAGLLIYGTRESATLNAVLVVVKLLALALFILVCLPVFDIGNFEPFMPHGFAKHWGVGPDGMPLEVGVMAAAAIIFFAFYGFDAIATAAEEAKNPDRDLAIGIVGSMVLCVIIYMAVADAAIGALVYTQFANTPEPLALILREIG
;
A
#
# COMPACT_ATOMS: atom_id res chain seq x y z
N ALA A 1 -3.40 -12.17 -2.75
CA ALA A 1 -4.87 -12.19 -2.73
C ALA A 1 -5.44 -13.40 -1.95
N ILE A 2 -5.19 -14.65 -2.37
CA ILE A 2 -5.77 -15.85 -1.72
C ILE A 2 -5.38 -15.95 -0.24
N ILE A 3 -4.15 -15.63 0.12
CA ILE A 3 -3.68 -15.60 1.52
C ILE A 3 -4.43 -14.54 2.32
N CYS A 4 -4.69 -13.36 1.72
CA CYS A 4 -5.40 -12.25 2.38
C CYS A 4 -6.91 -12.51 2.53
N ALA A 5 -7.48 -13.39 1.71
CA ALA A 5 -8.92 -13.68 1.75
C ALA A 5 -9.38 -14.27 3.09
N ARG A 6 -8.57 -15.13 3.71
CA ARG A 6 -8.91 -15.73 5.02
C ARG A 6 -8.98 -14.70 6.15
N PRO A 7 -7.94 -13.87 6.38
CA PRO A 7 -8.06 -12.80 7.37
C PRO A 7 -9.22 -11.84 7.08
N ALA A 8 -9.40 -11.42 5.82
CA ALA A 8 -10.47 -10.49 5.47
C ALA A 8 -11.87 -11.05 5.78
N LEU A 9 -12.11 -12.35 5.51
CA LEU A 9 -13.38 -13.00 5.87
C LEU A 9 -13.56 -13.09 7.40
N ALA A 10 -12.50 -13.42 8.14
CA ALA A 10 -12.55 -13.47 9.60
C ALA A 10 -12.84 -12.08 10.19
N TYR A 11 -12.20 -11.02 9.67
CA TYR A 11 -12.50 -9.64 10.07
C TYR A 11 -13.92 -9.23 9.71
N ALA A 12 -14.41 -9.60 8.54
CA ALA A 12 -15.79 -9.33 8.13
C ALA A 12 -16.81 -9.99 9.09
N GLU A 13 -16.58 -11.24 9.48
CA GLU A 13 -17.42 -11.96 10.44
C GLU A 13 -17.34 -11.31 11.83
N MET A 14 -16.15 -11.05 12.36
CA MET A 14 -15.98 -10.44 13.67
C MET A 14 -16.55 -9.03 13.73
N ALA A 15 -16.41 -8.24 12.66
CA ALA A 15 -16.95 -6.88 12.59
C ALA A 15 -18.48 -6.85 12.58
N THR A 16 -19.14 -7.86 12.03
CA THR A 16 -20.61 -7.99 12.11
C THR A 16 -21.06 -8.49 13.48
N MET A 17 -20.28 -9.30 14.19
CA MET A 17 -20.62 -9.77 15.53
C MET A 17 -20.37 -8.72 16.61
N TYR A 18 -19.31 -7.93 16.46
CA TYR A 18 -18.87 -6.92 17.42
C TYR A 18 -18.59 -5.62 16.68
N ALA A 19 -19.64 -4.82 16.48
CA ALA A 19 -19.55 -3.53 15.79
C ALA A 19 -18.92 -2.46 16.70
N ALA A 20 -17.62 -2.59 16.98
CA ALA A 20 -16.85 -1.67 17.80
C ALA A 20 -15.59 -1.18 17.09
N ALA A 21 -15.25 0.08 17.28
CA ALA A 21 -14.13 0.75 16.60
C ALA A 21 -12.73 0.21 16.97
N GLY A 22 -12.62 -0.64 17.99
CA GLY A 22 -11.34 -1.21 18.42
C GLY A 22 -10.76 -2.32 17.53
N SER A 23 -11.51 -2.78 16.50
CA SER A 23 -11.05 -3.82 15.56
C SER A 23 -10.42 -5.02 16.28
N ALA A 24 -9.23 -5.48 15.85
CA ALA A 24 -8.53 -6.63 16.43
C ALA A 24 -8.29 -6.52 17.95
N TYR A 25 -8.11 -5.32 18.49
CA TYR A 25 -8.02 -5.12 19.95
C TYR A 25 -9.30 -5.57 20.65
N THR A 26 -10.46 -5.09 20.18
CA THR A 26 -11.75 -5.45 20.77
C THR A 26 -12.05 -6.94 20.63
N TYR A 27 -11.78 -7.53 19.46
CA TYR A 27 -11.98 -8.95 19.22
C TYR A 27 -11.11 -9.80 20.15
N SER A 28 -9.85 -9.40 20.34
CA SER A 28 -8.94 -10.08 21.27
C SER A 28 -9.38 -9.93 22.71
N TYR A 29 -9.92 -8.78 23.09
CA TYR A 29 -10.42 -8.52 24.43
C TYR A 29 -11.60 -9.44 24.79
N VAL A 30 -12.56 -9.57 23.86
CA VAL A 30 -13.75 -10.41 24.07
C VAL A 30 -13.42 -11.90 24.12
N VAL A 31 -12.49 -12.36 23.28
CA VAL A 31 -12.17 -13.80 23.13
C VAL A 31 -11.11 -14.27 24.13
N PHE A 32 -10.05 -13.48 24.33
CA PHE A 32 -8.85 -13.89 25.08
C PHE A 32 -8.64 -13.11 26.38
N GLY A 33 -9.43 -12.06 26.61
CA GLY A 33 -9.33 -11.23 27.80
C GLY A 33 -8.28 -10.11 27.71
N GLU A 34 -8.14 -9.37 28.80
CA GLU A 34 -7.44 -8.08 28.87
C GLU A 34 -5.95 -8.17 28.53
N LEU A 35 -5.22 -9.16 29.06
CA LEU A 35 -3.77 -9.26 28.87
C LEU A 35 -3.40 -9.46 27.40
N ILE A 36 -4.09 -10.35 26.70
CA ILE A 36 -3.83 -10.62 25.28
C ILE A 36 -4.26 -9.40 24.44
N ALA A 37 -5.40 -8.79 24.77
CA ALA A 37 -5.83 -7.56 24.09
C ALA A 37 -4.81 -6.42 24.24
N TRP A 38 -4.21 -6.27 25.41
CA TRP A 38 -3.18 -5.27 25.65
C TRP A 38 -1.94 -5.49 24.76
N ILE A 39 -1.47 -6.74 24.65
CA ILE A 39 -0.35 -7.10 23.76
C ILE A 39 -0.70 -6.79 22.31
N VAL A 40 -1.91 -7.18 21.86
CA VAL A 40 -2.41 -6.91 20.51
C VAL A 40 -2.50 -5.40 20.25
N GLY A 41 -3.00 -4.62 21.22
CA GLY A 41 -3.09 -3.15 21.10
C GLY A 41 -1.72 -2.49 20.86
N TRP A 42 -0.69 -2.89 21.63
CA TRP A 42 0.67 -2.40 21.41
C TRP A 42 1.25 -2.84 20.06
N SER A 43 0.96 -4.06 19.63
CA SER A 43 1.37 -4.56 18.32
C SER A 43 0.73 -3.75 17.19
N LEU A 44 -0.56 -3.39 17.31
CA LEU A 44 -1.26 -2.55 16.34
C LEU A 44 -0.67 -1.13 16.26
N ILE A 45 -0.31 -0.52 17.41
CA ILE A 45 0.34 0.79 17.42
C ILE A 45 1.67 0.74 16.66
N LEU A 46 2.49 -0.28 16.90
CA LEU A 46 3.75 -0.46 16.18
C LEU A 46 3.49 -0.68 14.68
N GLU A 47 2.57 -1.56 14.34
CA GLU A 47 2.22 -1.93 12.99
C GLU A 47 1.75 -0.71 12.17
N TYR A 48 0.77 0.04 12.67
CA TYR A 48 0.29 1.26 12.00
C TYR A 48 1.38 2.33 11.87
N SER A 49 2.23 2.50 12.88
CA SER A 49 3.33 3.46 12.84
C SER A 49 4.34 3.11 11.73
N LEU A 50 4.68 1.83 11.57
CA LEU A 50 5.57 1.35 10.51
C LEU A 50 4.95 1.51 9.12
N VAL A 51 3.66 1.17 8.97
CA VAL A 51 2.93 1.31 7.70
C VAL A 51 2.87 2.78 7.27
N VAL A 52 2.47 3.68 8.16
CA VAL A 52 2.41 5.13 7.86
C VAL A 52 3.79 5.65 7.45
N SER A 53 4.83 5.24 8.15
CA SER A 53 6.21 5.65 7.82
C SER A 53 6.64 5.14 6.45
N ALA A 54 6.40 3.87 6.14
CA ALA A 54 6.73 3.27 4.85
C ALA A 54 5.99 3.95 3.68
N VAL A 55 4.69 4.20 3.84
CA VAL A 55 3.86 4.89 2.83
C VAL A 55 4.31 6.34 2.64
N ALA A 56 4.65 7.04 3.71
CA ALA A 56 5.15 8.42 3.62
C ALA A 56 6.50 8.50 2.88
N VAL A 57 7.40 7.54 3.12
CA VAL A 57 8.67 7.44 2.38
C VAL A 57 8.41 7.12 0.90
N GLY A 58 7.51 6.18 0.59
CA GLY A 58 7.11 5.90 -0.79
C GLY A 58 6.53 7.13 -1.49
N TRP A 59 5.63 7.86 -0.83
CA TRP A 59 5.07 9.12 -1.36
C TRP A 59 6.16 10.18 -1.57
N SER A 60 7.13 10.26 -0.67
CA SER A 60 8.22 11.25 -0.78
C SER A 60 9.07 11.05 -2.04
N GLY A 61 9.24 9.82 -2.51
CA GLY A 61 9.93 9.52 -3.77
C GLY A 61 9.20 10.16 -4.97
N TYR A 62 7.90 9.97 -5.08
CA TYR A 62 7.08 10.60 -6.13
C TYR A 62 7.07 12.13 -6.01
N ALA A 63 6.96 12.68 -4.79
CA ALA A 63 7.00 14.11 -4.58
C ALA A 63 8.35 14.72 -4.98
N ALA A 64 9.47 14.08 -4.61
CA ALA A 64 10.81 14.53 -4.97
C ALA A 64 11.04 14.47 -6.50
N GLY A 65 10.60 13.38 -7.16
CA GLY A 65 10.68 13.25 -8.61
C GLY A 65 9.84 14.29 -9.34
N PHE A 66 8.63 14.59 -8.85
CA PHE A 66 7.81 15.65 -9.39
C PHE A 66 8.47 17.04 -9.23
N MET A 67 8.99 17.35 -8.05
CA MET A 67 9.71 18.61 -7.80
C MET A 67 10.93 18.75 -8.71
N GLN A 68 11.65 17.67 -8.94
CA GLN A 68 12.79 17.65 -9.86
C GLN A 68 12.35 17.93 -11.30
N SER A 69 11.22 17.36 -11.75
CA SER A 69 10.72 17.56 -13.12
C SER A 69 10.31 18.99 -13.42
N ILE A 70 9.89 19.77 -12.41
CA ILE A 70 9.54 21.21 -12.53
C ILE A 70 10.73 22.14 -12.23
N GLY A 71 11.94 21.60 -12.08
CA GLY A 71 13.16 22.37 -11.81
C GLY A 71 13.33 22.85 -10.36
N MET A 72 12.50 22.35 -9.43
CA MET A 72 12.56 22.67 -7.99
C MET A 72 13.13 21.50 -7.16
N GLY A 73 14.10 20.78 -7.70
CA GLY A 73 14.70 19.62 -7.05
C GLY A 73 15.30 19.95 -5.68
N LEU A 74 14.94 19.16 -4.66
CA LEU A 74 15.54 19.25 -3.33
C LEU A 74 16.88 18.52 -3.30
N PRO A 75 17.84 18.98 -2.47
CA PRO A 75 19.09 18.24 -2.24
C PRO A 75 18.82 16.84 -1.66
N ALA A 76 19.64 15.85 -2.04
CA ALA A 76 19.54 14.48 -1.51
C ALA A 76 19.58 14.42 0.04
N ALA A 77 20.27 15.36 0.67
CA ALA A 77 20.30 15.50 2.13
C ALA A 77 18.92 15.71 2.77
N LEU A 78 17.95 16.27 2.03
CA LEU A 78 16.61 16.58 2.51
C LEU A 78 15.53 15.65 1.95
N THR A 79 15.86 14.74 1.03
CA THR A 79 14.92 13.80 0.43
C THR A 79 15.17 12.35 0.85
N ASN A 80 16.33 12.07 1.41
CA ASN A 80 16.75 10.74 1.82
C ASN A 80 16.97 10.66 3.33
N GLY A 81 16.65 9.51 3.92
CA GLY A 81 17.04 9.21 5.30
C GLY A 81 18.55 8.95 5.45
N PRO A 82 19.05 8.87 6.70
CA PRO A 82 20.46 8.63 6.98
C PRO A 82 21.04 7.36 6.33
N GLU A 83 20.22 6.31 6.21
CA GLU A 83 20.63 5.03 5.60
C GLU A 83 20.91 5.15 4.09
N LEU A 84 20.29 6.14 3.42
CA LEU A 84 20.48 6.43 2.00
C LEU A 84 21.40 7.64 1.76
N GLY A 85 22.21 8.00 2.76
CA GLY A 85 23.18 9.10 2.66
C GLY A 85 22.59 10.51 2.79
N GLY A 86 21.33 10.63 3.20
CA GLY A 86 20.68 11.90 3.52
C GLY A 86 20.77 12.23 5.01
N LEU A 87 20.17 13.36 5.40
CA LEU A 87 20.02 13.77 6.80
C LEU A 87 18.61 13.53 7.29
N ILE A 88 17.61 13.88 6.46
CA ILE A 88 16.20 13.83 6.80
C ILE A 88 15.36 13.73 5.53
N ASN A 89 14.27 12.99 5.59
CA ASN A 89 13.28 12.98 4.50
C ASN A 89 12.19 14.00 4.78
N LEU A 90 12.41 15.25 4.35
CA LEU A 90 11.52 16.36 4.59
C LEU A 90 10.14 16.18 3.93
N PRO A 91 10.02 15.72 2.65
CA PRO A 91 8.71 15.46 2.05
C PRO A 91 7.90 14.41 2.83
N ALA A 92 8.53 13.35 3.35
CA ALA A 92 7.83 12.34 4.15
C ALA A 92 7.29 12.92 5.47
N ILE A 93 8.06 13.73 6.15
CA ILE A 93 7.61 14.43 7.36
C ILE A 93 6.47 15.39 7.04
N PHE A 94 6.60 16.16 5.96
CA PHE A 94 5.57 17.11 5.53
C PHE A 94 4.22 16.44 5.35
N ILE A 95 4.15 15.32 4.61
CA ILE A 95 2.88 14.64 4.37
C ILE A 95 2.27 14.06 5.65
N ILE A 96 3.11 13.52 6.56
CA ILE A 96 2.63 13.03 7.86
C ILE A 96 2.01 14.15 8.67
N VAL A 97 2.66 15.32 8.73
CA VAL A 97 2.15 16.49 9.47
C VAL A 97 0.84 17.00 8.87
N VAL A 98 0.74 17.06 7.54
CA VAL A 98 -0.49 17.47 6.85
C VAL A 98 -1.65 16.52 7.14
N VAL A 99 -1.42 15.20 7.03
CA VAL A 99 -2.46 14.21 7.29
C VAL A 99 -2.85 14.20 8.77
N ALA A 100 -1.89 14.26 9.69
CA ALA A 100 -2.17 14.35 11.12
C ALA A 100 -2.96 15.61 11.48
N GLY A 101 -2.59 16.76 10.91
CA GLY A 101 -3.34 18.00 11.08
C GLY A 101 -4.78 17.91 10.57
N LEU A 102 -5.01 17.27 9.42
CA LEU A 102 -6.34 17.03 8.88
C LEU A 102 -7.19 16.14 9.81
N LEU A 103 -6.59 15.06 10.35
CA LEU A 103 -7.28 14.15 11.27
C LEU A 103 -7.65 14.85 12.60
N ILE A 104 -6.79 15.75 13.09
CA ILE A 104 -7.07 16.55 14.29
C ILE A 104 -8.19 17.55 14.02
N TYR A 105 -8.28 18.10 12.82
CA TYR A 105 -9.32 19.06 12.44
C TYR A 105 -10.72 18.45 12.45
N GLY A 106 -10.88 17.21 11.96
CA GLY A 106 -12.15 16.48 12.07
C GLY A 106 -12.21 15.22 11.21
N THR A 107 -12.86 14.18 11.75
CA THR A 107 -13.01 12.88 11.08
C THR A 107 -13.92 12.95 9.85
N ARG A 108 -14.97 13.79 9.89
CA ARG A 108 -15.92 13.96 8.80
C ARG A 108 -15.29 14.61 7.58
N GLU A 109 -14.56 15.68 7.80
CA GLU A 109 -13.79 16.39 6.76
C GLU A 109 -12.72 15.48 6.18
N SER A 110 -12.03 14.70 7.01
CA SER A 110 -11.07 13.70 6.60
C SER A 110 -11.69 12.61 5.73
N ALA A 111 -12.87 12.09 6.09
CA ALA A 111 -13.58 11.08 5.30
C ALA A 111 -14.00 11.60 3.92
N THR A 112 -14.49 12.83 3.84
CA THR A 112 -14.87 13.48 2.58
C THR A 112 -13.66 13.67 1.67
N LEU A 113 -12.56 14.20 2.22
CA LEU A 113 -11.31 14.36 1.47
C LEU A 113 -10.77 13.00 0.99
N ASN A 114 -10.80 11.99 1.86
CA ASN A 114 -10.36 10.65 1.48
C ASN A 114 -11.20 10.07 0.32
N ALA A 115 -12.52 10.25 0.33
CA ALA A 115 -13.37 9.82 -0.78
C ALA A 115 -13.01 10.51 -2.11
N VAL A 116 -12.74 11.82 -2.09
CA VAL A 116 -12.28 12.56 -3.28
C VAL A 116 -10.93 12.04 -3.76
N LEU A 117 -9.97 11.84 -2.85
CA LEU A 117 -8.66 11.31 -3.19
C LEU A 117 -8.72 9.90 -3.77
N VAL A 118 -9.63 9.05 -3.27
CA VAL A 118 -9.85 7.70 -3.83
C VAL A 118 -10.35 7.79 -5.28
N VAL A 119 -11.33 8.67 -5.56
CA VAL A 119 -11.82 8.85 -6.93
C VAL A 119 -10.71 9.36 -7.85
N VAL A 120 -9.96 10.37 -7.44
CA VAL A 120 -8.81 10.90 -8.20
C VAL A 120 -7.77 9.82 -8.46
N LYS A 121 -7.44 9.01 -7.45
CA LYS A 121 -6.51 7.89 -7.58
C LYS A 121 -7.00 6.84 -8.58
N LEU A 122 -8.27 6.46 -8.52
CA LEU A 122 -8.84 5.48 -9.45
C LEU A 122 -8.82 5.99 -10.89
N LEU A 123 -9.14 7.27 -11.11
CA LEU A 123 -9.05 7.91 -12.42
C LEU A 123 -7.60 7.95 -12.93
N ALA A 124 -6.65 8.29 -12.06
CA ALA A 124 -5.22 8.31 -12.41
C ALA A 124 -4.70 6.92 -12.81
N LEU A 125 -5.09 5.87 -12.06
CA LEU A 125 -4.71 4.49 -12.39
C LEU A 125 -5.38 4.01 -13.69
N ALA A 126 -6.63 4.36 -13.92
CA ALA A 126 -7.31 4.04 -15.19
C ALA A 126 -6.63 4.74 -16.37
N LEU A 127 -6.28 6.02 -16.21
CA LEU A 127 -5.54 6.76 -17.22
C LEU A 127 -4.16 6.15 -17.49
N PHE A 128 -3.44 5.77 -16.43
CA PHE A 128 -2.15 5.08 -16.55
C PHE A 128 -2.27 3.80 -17.37
N ILE A 129 -3.25 2.95 -17.08
CA ILE A 129 -3.49 1.71 -17.84
C ILE A 129 -3.77 2.05 -19.31
N LEU A 130 -4.64 3.04 -19.60
CA LEU A 130 -4.97 3.46 -20.96
C LEU A 130 -3.75 3.96 -21.74
N VAL A 131 -2.85 4.70 -21.10
CA VAL A 131 -1.61 5.21 -21.72
C VAL A 131 -0.61 4.08 -21.99
N CYS A 132 -0.57 3.05 -21.16
CA CYS A 132 0.30 1.90 -21.37
C CYS A 132 -0.19 0.93 -22.47
N LEU A 133 -1.50 0.88 -22.78
CA LEU A 133 -2.04 -0.07 -23.76
C LEU A 133 -1.40 -0.01 -25.16
N PRO A 134 -1.11 1.18 -25.75
CA PRO A 134 -0.51 1.26 -27.07
C PRO A 134 0.93 0.72 -27.17
N VAL A 135 1.65 0.71 -26.06
CA VAL A 135 3.06 0.28 -25.96
C VAL A 135 3.20 -1.09 -25.29
N PHE A 136 2.07 -1.77 -25.07
CA PHE A 136 2.03 -3.06 -24.40
C PHE A 136 2.69 -4.16 -25.25
N ASP A 137 3.78 -4.76 -24.72
CA ASP A 137 4.48 -5.88 -25.36
C ASP A 137 4.48 -7.10 -24.43
N ILE A 138 3.91 -8.20 -24.93
CA ILE A 138 3.91 -9.50 -24.25
C ILE A 138 5.33 -10.04 -24.03
N GLY A 139 6.29 -9.69 -24.90
CA GLY A 139 7.69 -10.08 -24.76
C GLY A 139 8.34 -9.61 -23.46
N ASN A 140 7.85 -8.52 -22.86
CA ASN A 140 8.34 -8.00 -21.59
C ASN A 140 8.07 -8.92 -20.38
N PHE A 141 7.17 -9.90 -20.53
CA PHE A 141 6.90 -10.92 -19.50
C PHE A 141 7.88 -12.09 -19.51
N GLU A 142 8.81 -12.14 -20.46
CA GLU A 142 9.81 -13.20 -20.54
C GLU A 142 11.14 -12.77 -19.88
N PRO A 143 11.70 -13.60 -18.96
CA PRO A 143 11.14 -14.87 -18.43
C PRO A 143 10.05 -14.64 -17.39
N PHE A 144 8.90 -15.32 -17.50
CA PHE A 144 7.73 -15.11 -16.62
C PHE A 144 8.00 -15.37 -15.13
N MET A 145 8.86 -16.33 -14.79
CA MET A 145 9.28 -16.65 -13.43
C MET A 145 10.80 -16.80 -13.34
N PRO A 146 11.60 -15.72 -13.44
CA PRO A 146 13.06 -15.80 -13.51
C PRO A 146 13.70 -16.51 -12.30
N HIS A 147 13.05 -16.41 -11.13
CA HIS A 147 13.51 -17.00 -9.88
C HIS A 147 12.63 -18.18 -9.42
N GLY A 148 11.78 -18.74 -10.30
CA GLY A 148 10.91 -19.86 -9.98
C GLY A 148 9.78 -19.53 -8.99
N PHE A 149 9.00 -20.57 -8.65
CA PHE A 149 7.83 -20.42 -7.78
C PHE A 149 8.18 -20.44 -6.29
N ALA A 150 9.04 -21.38 -5.88
CA ALA A 150 9.37 -21.58 -4.47
C ALA A 150 10.29 -20.46 -3.93
N LYS A 151 10.08 -20.10 -2.66
CA LYS A 151 10.96 -19.19 -1.93
C LYS A 151 12.33 -19.83 -1.70
N HIS A 152 13.40 -19.14 -2.09
CA HIS A 152 14.78 -19.54 -1.83
C HIS A 152 15.70 -18.31 -1.72
N TRP A 153 16.91 -18.53 -1.20
CA TRP A 153 17.90 -17.47 -1.14
C TRP A 153 18.55 -17.27 -2.52
N GLY A 154 18.53 -16.03 -2.99
CA GLY A 154 19.18 -15.58 -4.21
C GLY A 154 20.04 -14.33 -3.92
N VAL A 155 20.46 -13.66 -4.99
CA VAL A 155 21.26 -12.42 -4.91
C VAL A 155 20.38 -11.28 -5.42
N GLY A 156 20.23 -10.24 -4.60
CA GLY A 156 19.50 -9.02 -4.97
C GLY A 156 20.27 -8.17 -5.99
N PRO A 157 19.64 -7.11 -6.53
CA PRO A 157 20.28 -6.19 -7.48
C PRO A 157 21.52 -5.50 -6.92
N ASP A 158 21.57 -5.34 -5.61
CA ASP A 158 22.68 -4.75 -4.84
C ASP A 158 23.79 -5.75 -4.46
N GLY A 159 23.66 -7.01 -4.91
CA GLY A 159 24.60 -8.10 -4.57
C GLY A 159 24.41 -8.72 -3.20
N MET A 160 23.43 -8.26 -2.41
CA MET A 160 23.13 -8.82 -1.09
C MET A 160 22.24 -10.07 -1.18
N PRO A 161 22.33 -11.00 -0.21
CA PRO A 161 21.41 -12.13 -0.18
C PRO A 161 19.97 -11.66 0.04
N LEU A 162 19.09 -12.04 -0.85
CA LEU A 162 17.66 -11.70 -0.85
C LEU A 162 16.83 -12.97 -1.04
N GLU A 163 15.70 -13.04 -0.36
CA GLU A 163 14.72 -14.08 -0.63
C GLU A 163 14.01 -13.80 -1.95
N VAL A 164 14.15 -14.72 -2.92
CA VAL A 164 13.60 -14.60 -4.26
C VAL A 164 12.58 -15.70 -4.55
N GLY A 165 11.84 -15.53 -5.65
CA GLY A 165 10.77 -16.42 -6.07
C GLY A 165 9.37 -15.86 -5.85
N VAL A 166 8.37 -16.42 -6.53
CA VAL A 166 6.97 -15.94 -6.45
C VAL A 166 6.44 -15.93 -5.01
N MET A 167 6.78 -16.94 -4.21
CA MET A 167 6.34 -16.99 -2.81
C MET A 167 6.99 -15.94 -1.92
N ALA A 168 8.26 -15.57 -2.18
CA ALA A 168 8.92 -14.47 -1.48
C ALA A 168 8.28 -13.13 -1.84
N ALA A 169 8.05 -12.88 -3.13
CA ALA A 169 7.33 -11.70 -3.61
C ALA A 169 5.92 -11.61 -3.03
N ALA A 170 5.19 -12.73 -2.94
CA ALA A 170 3.85 -12.78 -2.36
C ALA A 170 3.83 -12.36 -0.87
N ALA A 171 4.88 -12.69 -0.12
CA ALA A 171 5.01 -12.27 1.28
C ALA A 171 5.21 -10.74 1.39
N ILE A 172 6.01 -10.15 0.50
CA ILE A 172 6.22 -8.69 0.45
C ILE A 172 4.95 -7.98 -0.01
N ILE A 173 4.30 -8.49 -1.08
CA ILE A 173 3.07 -7.91 -1.64
C ILE A 173 1.89 -8.01 -0.66
N PHE A 174 1.93 -8.89 0.35
CA PHE A 174 0.92 -8.91 1.42
C PHE A 174 0.72 -7.52 2.04
N PHE A 175 1.79 -6.75 2.17
CA PHE A 175 1.74 -5.35 2.63
C PHE A 175 0.79 -4.47 1.80
N ALA A 176 0.67 -4.71 0.50
CA ALA A 176 -0.22 -3.93 -0.38
C ALA A 176 -1.73 -4.20 -0.13
N PHE A 177 -2.07 -5.28 0.57
CA PHE A 177 -3.44 -5.63 0.97
C PHE A 177 -3.76 -5.24 2.41
N TYR A 178 -2.83 -4.62 3.10
CA TYR A 178 -3.00 -4.14 4.44
C TYR A 178 -4.09 -3.05 4.51
N GLY A 179 -4.90 -3.07 5.57
CA GLY A 179 -5.95 -2.07 5.81
C GLY A 179 -7.38 -2.61 5.85
N PHE A 180 -7.61 -3.90 5.60
CA PHE A 180 -8.94 -4.49 5.80
C PHE A 180 -9.37 -4.49 7.28
N ASP A 181 -8.44 -4.50 8.20
CA ASP A 181 -8.63 -4.31 9.64
C ASP A 181 -9.01 -2.87 10.00
N ALA A 182 -8.45 -1.88 9.27
CA ALA A 182 -8.81 -0.48 9.43
C ALA A 182 -10.26 -0.18 8.99
N ILE A 183 -10.82 -0.93 8.04
CA ILE A 183 -12.24 -0.80 7.68
C ILE A 183 -13.12 -1.21 8.88
N ALA A 184 -12.71 -2.22 9.63
CA ALA A 184 -13.45 -2.65 10.82
C ALA A 184 -13.50 -1.59 11.93
N THR A 185 -12.56 -0.64 11.97
CA THR A 185 -12.61 0.48 12.94
C THR A 185 -13.74 1.47 12.66
N ALA A 186 -14.27 1.51 11.42
CA ALA A 186 -15.42 2.35 11.05
C ALA A 186 -16.78 1.74 11.41
N ALA A 187 -16.81 0.66 12.18
CA ALA A 187 -18.03 -0.06 12.52
C ALA A 187 -19.09 0.80 13.21
N GLU A 188 -18.67 1.70 14.11
CA GLU A 188 -19.58 2.59 14.84
C GLU A 188 -20.15 3.72 13.98
N GLU A 189 -19.52 4.01 12.83
CA GLU A 189 -19.96 5.06 11.89
C GLU A 189 -20.81 4.49 10.75
N ALA A 190 -20.89 3.15 10.62
CA ALA A 190 -21.65 2.49 9.57
C ALA A 190 -23.16 2.53 9.84
N LYS A 191 -23.97 2.77 8.80
CA LYS A 191 -25.43 2.79 8.93
C LYS A 191 -26.02 1.43 9.24
N ASN A 192 -25.51 0.39 8.60
CA ASN A 192 -25.89 -1.01 8.78
C ASN A 192 -24.63 -1.86 8.92
N PRO A 193 -23.99 -1.88 10.11
CA PRO A 193 -22.69 -2.53 10.31
C PRO A 193 -22.68 -4.00 9.86
N ASP A 194 -23.72 -4.77 10.17
CA ASP A 194 -23.83 -6.20 9.86
C ASP A 194 -23.68 -6.52 8.38
N ARG A 195 -24.11 -5.61 7.51
CA ARG A 195 -24.04 -5.79 6.07
C ARG A 195 -22.94 -4.97 5.44
N ASP A 196 -22.83 -3.70 5.81
CA ASP A 196 -21.99 -2.73 5.13
C ASP A 196 -20.50 -3.01 5.36
N LEU A 197 -20.14 -3.49 6.57
CA LEU A 197 -18.76 -3.87 6.89
C LEU A 197 -18.32 -5.11 6.11
N ALA A 198 -19.15 -6.15 6.08
CA ALA A 198 -18.82 -7.38 5.36
C ALA A 198 -18.62 -7.10 3.86
N ILE A 199 -19.54 -6.32 3.24
CA ILE A 199 -19.44 -5.91 1.83
C ILE A 199 -18.23 -4.99 1.62
N GLY A 200 -17.98 -4.05 2.53
CA GLY A 200 -16.86 -3.13 2.47
C GLY A 200 -15.51 -3.84 2.51
N ILE A 201 -15.31 -4.74 3.45
CA ILE A 201 -14.05 -5.49 3.63
C ILE A 201 -13.79 -6.43 2.43
N VAL A 202 -14.75 -7.30 2.11
CA VAL A 202 -14.57 -8.28 1.03
C VAL A 202 -14.58 -7.60 -0.35
N GLY A 203 -15.50 -6.65 -0.56
CA GLY A 203 -15.64 -5.94 -1.82
C GLY A 203 -14.42 -5.08 -2.15
N SER A 204 -13.88 -4.33 -1.17
CA SER A 204 -12.66 -3.54 -1.37
C SER A 204 -11.46 -4.43 -1.67
N MET A 205 -11.32 -5.57 -0.98
CA MET A 205 -10.24 -6.52 -1.24
C MET A 205 -10.31 -7.06 -2.68
N VAL A 206 -11.47 -7.49 -3.15
CA VAL A 206 -11.66 -8.00 -4.52
C VAL A 206 -11.36 -6.92 -5.56
N LEU A 207 -11.88 -5.71 -5.35
CA LEU A 207 -11.63 -4.58 -6.24
C LEU A 207 -10.14 -4.21 -6.29
N CYS A 208 -9.47 -4.16 -5.14
CA CYS A 208 -8.02 -3.91 -5.08
C CYS A 208 -7.21 -4.97 -5.82
N VAL A 209 -7.56 -6.25 -5.70
CA VAL A 209 -6.90 -7.33 -6.46
C VAL A 209 -6.97 -7.07 -7.96
N ILE A 210 -8.16 -6.76 -8.47
CA ILE A 210 -8.37 -6.51 -9.91
C ILE A 210 -7.54 -5.32 -10.37
N ILE A 211 -7.58 -4.21 -9.62
CA ILE A 211 -6.83 -3.00 -9.96
C ILE A 211 -5.32 -3.24 -9.91
N TYR A 212 -4.83 -3.90 -8.85
CA TYR A 212 -3.40 -4.18 -8.71
C TYR A 212 -2.86 -5.06 -9.83
N MET A 213 -3.62 -6.09 -10.22
CA MET A 213 -3.26 -6.94 -11.35
C MET A 213 -3.24 -6.13 -12.65
N ALA A 214 -4.28 -5.36 -12.93
CA ALA A 214 -4.36 -4.57 -14.15
C ALA A 214 -3.24 -3.52 -14.25
N VAL A 215 -2.90 -2.85 -13.14
CA VAL A 215 -1.78 -1.88 -13.11
C VAL A 215 -0.43 -2.59 -13.26
N ALA A 216 -0.23 -3.73 -12.58
CA ALA A 216 1.01 -4.49 -12.69
C ALA A 216 1.23 -5.04 -14.11
N ASP A 217 0.18 -5.58 -14.72
CA ASP A 217 0.22 -6.09 -16.10
C ASP A 217 0.51 -4.95 -17.08
N ALA A 218 -0.16 -3.80 -16.95
CA ALA A 218 0.10 -2.63 -17.79
C ALA A 218 1.53 -2.10 -17.61
N ALA A 219 2.04 -2.07 -16.39
CA ALA A 219 3.40 -1.59 -16.09
C ALA A 219 4.47 -2.51 -16.70
N ILE A 220 4.35 -3.83 -16.51
CA ILE A 220 5.30 -4.82 -17.07
C ILE A 220 5.17 -4.86 -18.61
N GLY A 221 3.95 -4.80 -19.14
CA GLY A 221 3.74 -4.77 -20.57
C GLY A 221 4.35 -3.53 -21.25
N ALA A 222 4.40 -2.39 -20.54
CA ALA A 222 4.97 -1.16 -21.06
C ALA A 222 6.50 -1.09 -20.94
N LEU A 223 7.09 -1.70 -19.89
CA LEU A 223 8.52 -1.61 -19.60
C LEU A 223 9.04 -2.89 -18.94
N VAL A 224 10.22 -3.36 -19.33
CA VAL A 224 10.83 -4.58 -18.78
C VAL A 224 11.08 -4.43 -17.27
N TYR A 225 10.70 -5.43 -16.51
CA TYR A 225 10.73 -5.41 -15.03
C TYR A 225 12.09 -5.08 -14.41
N THR A 226 13.19 -5.37 -15.09
CA THR A 226 14.55 -5.08 -14.60
C THR A 226 14.84 -3.58 -14.47
N GLN A 227 14.11 -2.73 -15.18
CA GLN A 227 14.29 -1.27 -15.11
C GLN A 227 13.66 -0.65 -13.85
N PHE A 228 12.78 -1.37 -13.17
CA PHE A 228 12.16 -0.90 -11.92
C PHE A 228 13.06 -1.05 -10.69
N ALA A 229 14.12 -1.83 -10.76
CA ALA A 229 14.93 -2.24 -9.60
C ALA A 229 15.50 -1.08 -8.77
N ASN A 230 15.79 0.06 -9.39
CA ASN A 230 16.49 1.19 -8.75
C ASN A 230 15.68 2.49 -8.75
N THR A 231 14.39 2.45 -9.02
CA THR A 231 13.56 3.65 -9.02
C THR A 231 12.59 3.67 -7.85
N PRO A 232 12.50 4.78 -7.09
CA PRO A 232 11.50 4.96 -6.05
C PRO A 232 10.09 5.31 -6.60
N GLU A 233 9.98 5.56 -7.92
CA GLU A 233 8.77 6.02 -8.59
C GLU A 233 8.48 5.23 -9.88
N PRO A 234 8.23 3.91 -9.81
CA PRO A 234 8.16 3.04 -10.99
C PRO A 234 7.09 3.46 -12.01
N LEU A 235 5.90 3.87 -11.58
CA LEU A 235 4.84 4.30 -12.51
C LEU A 235 5.18 5.62 -13.21
N ALA A 236 5.84 6.56 -12.51
CA ALA A 236 6.28 7.82 -13.12
C ALA A 236 7.43 7.59 -14.10
N LEU A 237 8.33 6.63 -13.83
CA LEU A 237 9.36 6.22 -14.78
C LEU A 237 8.74 5.79 -16.12
N ILE A 238 7.75 4.89 -16.07
CA ILE A 238 7.06 4.42 -17.29
C ILE A 238 6.49 5.59 -18.09
N LEU A 239 5.79 6.51 -17.43
CA LEU A 239 5.19 7.66 -18.12
C LEU A 239 6.23 8.59 -18.74
N ARG A 240 7.43 8.68 -18.18
CA ARG A 240 8.54 9.46 -18.77
C ARG A 240 9.19 8.76 -19.98
N GLU A 241 9.22 7.44 -19.98
CA GLU A 241 9.78 6.66 -21.07
C GLU A 241 8.84 6.57 -22.28
N ILE A 242 7.52 6.65 -22.04
CA ILE A 242 6.49 6.59 -23.10
C ILE A 242 6.22 7.98 -23.71
N GLY A 243 6.32 9.05 -22.93
CA GLY A 243 5.93 10.42 -23.32
C GLY A 243 7.07 11.36 -23.45
#